data_992a3d6a7a5a45de1a947c43d6300c97
#
_entry.id   992a3d6a7a5a45de1a947c43d6300c97
#
_cell.length_a   1.000
_cell.length_b   1.000
_cell.length_c   1.000
_cell.angle_alpha   90.00
_cell.angle_beta   90.00
_cell.angle_gamma   90.00
#
_symmetry.space_group_name_H-M   'P 1'
#
loop_
_entity.id
_entity.type
_entity.pdbx_description
1 polymer ?
#
loop_
_entity_poly.entity_id
_entity_poly.type
_entity_poly.pdbx_seq_one_letter_code
_entity_poly.pdbx_strand_id
1 'polypeptide(L)'
;MLPKKTTTIIKRTLARTAQRITPINRKDPDEKLGQLFHEVQSHRVFADGKTFVDLVPRKRATRILQEYRLARRDPNFRLDEFVKLHFYEFESPIKKVSFVQADSARQHVTNLWPLLIRRAHKSKGSLIALPHDYVVPGGRFAEQFYWDTYFIMLGLAVDGKWKLIDGMMKNYVYMIQRFGFIPTANRTYFLSRSQPPFFAAMVKLLASKPGRRAQKVAAKISKPPGTVAPPTRLRSTSTCGPGLRVVGISARAGLVIHTTLRQL
;
A
#
# COMPACT_ATOMS: atom_id res chain seq x y z
N MET A 1 -30.24 -29.34 6.22
CA MET A 1 -29.21 -29.82 5.25
C MET A 1 -29.26 -28.91 4.01
N LEU A 2 -28.17 -28.21 3.65
CA LEU A 2 -28.11 -27.39 2.43
C LEU A 2 -28.08 -28.27 1.18
N PRO A 3 -28.75 -27.89 0.08
CA PRO A 3 -28.77 -28.69 -1.15
C PRO A 3 -27.34 -28.91 -1.68
N LYS A 4 -27.03 -30.13 -2.14
CA LYS A 4 -25.69 -30.54 -2.65
C LYS A 4 -25.11 -29.55 -3.70
N LYS A 5 -25.95 -28.96 -4.55
CA LYS A 5 -25.55 -27.91 -5.55
C LYS A 5 -24.99 -26.64 -4.89
N THR A 6 -25.59 -26.18 -3.79
CA THR A 6 -25.16 -24.96 -3.05
C THR A 6 -23.80 -25.20 -2.39
N THR A 7 -23.57 -26.37 -1.81
CA THR A 7 -22.29 -26.75 -1.20
C THR A 7 -21.16 -26.82 -2.23
N THR A 8 -21.45 -27.28 -3.44
CA THR A 8 -20.47 -27.36 -4.55
C THR A 8 -20.09 -25.97 -5.07
N ILE A 9 -21.06 -25.06 -5.19
CA ILE A 9 -20.80 -23.66 -5.59
C ILE A 9 -19.94 -22.95 -4.55
N ILE A 10 -20.26 -23.09 -3.26
CA ILE A 10 -19.48 -22.52 -2.16
C ILE A 10 -18.04 -23.06 -2.17
N LYS A 11 -17.85 -24.37 -2.29
CA LYS A 11 -16.52 -25.00 -2.38
C LYS A 11 -15.72 -24.51 -3.59
N ARG A 12 -16.34 -24.38 -4.79
CA ARG A 12 -15.69 -23.85 -6.00
C ARG A 12 -15.32 -22.36 -5.85
N THR A 13 -16.17 -21.56 -5.22
CA THR A 13 -15.88 -20.13 -4.97
C THR A 13 -14.76 -19.99 -3.95
N LEU A 14 -14.77 -20.75 -2.86
CA LEU A 14 -13.68 -20.76 -1.87
C LEU A 14 -12.36 -21.26 -2.47
N ALA A 15 -12.37 -22.31 -3.29
CA ALA A 15 -11.19 -22.80 -3.97
C ALA A 15 -10.63 -21.79 -4.99
N ARG A 16 -11.49 -21.09 -5.75
CA ARG A 16 -11.06 -20.00 -6.66
C ARG A 16 -10.49 -18.79 -5.92
N THR A 17 -10.98 -18.48 -4.72
CA THR A 17 -10.45 -17.40 -3.87
C THR A 17 -9.13 -17.82 -3.24
N ALA A 18 -9.00 -19.07 -2.78
CA ALA A 18 -7.76 -19.62 -2.22
C ALA A 18 -6.64 -19.78 -3.28
N GLN A 19 -6.99 -20.09 -4.52
CA GLN A 19 -6.03 -20.38 -5.60
C GLN A 19 -5.31 -19.15 -6.19
N ARG A 20 -5.64 -17.92 -5.77
CA ARG A 20 -5.04 -16.68 -6.28
C ARG A 20 -4.24 -15.86 -5.26
N ILE A 21 -3.94 -16.43 -4.10
CA ILE A 21 -2.95 -15.81 -3.20
C ILE A 21 -1.57 -16.27 -3.67
N THR A 22 -1.07 -15.66 -4.74
CA THR A 22 0.36 -15.74 -5.07
C THR A 22 1.11 -15.25 -3.84
N PRO A 23 2.01 -16.04 -3.22
CA PRO A 23 2.81 -15.55 -2.11
C PRO A 23 3.52 -14.29 -2.59
N ILE A 24 3.21 -13.14 -2.01
CA ILE A 24 4.00 -11.96 -2.26
C ILE A 24 5.37 -12.29 -1.68
N ASN A 25 6.40 -12.09 -2.47
CA ASN A 25 7.75 -12.01 -1.94
C ASN A 25 7.76 -10.80 -0.98
N ARG A 26 7.52 -11.09 0.31
CA ARG A 26 7.38 -10.08 1.38
C ARG A 26 8.71 -9.48 1.80
N LYS A 27 9.80 -9.94 1.22
CA LYS A 27 11.12 -9.42 1.54
C LYS A 27 11.21 -7.96 1.17
N ASP A 28 11.59 -7.17 2.14
CA ASP A 28 11.86 -5.75 1.98
C ASP A 28 13.11 -5.52 1.10
N PRO A 29 13.33 -4.32 0.57
CA PRO A 29 14.53 -4.01 -0.21
C PRO A 29 15.83 -4.29 0.54
N ASP A 30 15.92 -4.06 1.85
CA ASP A 30 17.07 -4.39 2.69
C ASP A 30 17.33 -5.88 2.78
N GLU A 31 16.29 -6.71 3.01
CA GLU A 31 16.41 -8.17 3.00
C GLU A 31 16.81 -8.73 1.63
N LYS A 32 16.38 -8.07 0.54
CA LYS A 32 16.69 -8.50 -0.83
C LYS A 32 18.08 -8.13 -1.27
N LEU A 33 18.56 -6.95 -0.88
CA LEU A 33 19.79 -6.35 -1.36
C LEU A 33 20.90 -6.37 -0.30
N GLY A 34 20.58 -6.65 0.98
CA GLY A 34 21.55 -6.86 2.05
C GLY A 34 22.61 -5.76 2.10
N GLN A 35 23.90 -6.16 1.98
CA GLN A 35 25.01 -5.23 2.08
C GLN A 35 24.94 -4.07 1.07
N LEU A 36 24.53 -4.32 -0.17
CA LEU A 36 24.33 -3.25 -1.16
C LEU A 36 23.36 -2.18 -0.66
N PHE A 37 22.25 -2.62 -0.02
CA PHE A 37 21.27 -1.69 0.55
C PHE A 37 21.90 -0.82 1.64
N HIS A 38 22.59 -1.44 2.59
CA HIS A 38 23.22 -0.73 3.70
C HIS A 38 24.28 0.26 3.22
N GLU A 39 25.10 -0.11 2.24
CA GLU A 39 26.12 0.77 1.71
C GLU A 39 25.52 1.97 0.96
N VAL A 40 24.48 1.76 0.13
CA VAL A 40 23.81 2.87 -0.56
C VAL A 40 23.22 3.87 0.43
N GLN A 41 22.61 3.40 1.53
CA GLN A 41 22.02 4.27 2.54
C GLN A 41 23.09 4.95 3.42
N SER A 42 24.13 4.24 3.83
CA SER A 42 25.19 4.76 4.69
C SER A 42 26.05 5.81 3.99
N HIS A 43 26.38 5.60 2.71
CA HIS A 43 27.13 6.56 1.89
C HIS A 43 26.26 7.68 1.33
N ARG A 44 24.96 7.72 1.66
CA ARG A 44 24.02 8.74 1.20
C ARG A 44 24.09 8.97 -0.31
N VAL A 45 24.10 7.87 -1.09
CA VAL A 45 24.07 7.94 -2.56
C VAL A 45 22.90 8.76 -3.08
N PHE A 46 21.82 8.82 -2.31
CA PHE A 46 20.66 9.66 -2.56
C PHE A 46 20.45 10.65 -1.41
N ALA A 47 19.84 11.79 -1.71
CA ALA A 47 19.55 12.85 -0.73
C ALA A 47 18.59 12.38 0.40
N ASP A 48 17.83 11.31 0.17
CA ASP A 48 16.87 10.76 1.14
C ASP A 48 16.81 9.22 1.07
N GLY A 49 16.36 8.60 2.16
CA GLY A 49 16.25 7.15 2.27
C GLY A 49 15.12 6.51 1.45
N LYS A 50 14.15 7.30 0.92
CA LYS A 50 13.01 6.78 0.16
C LYS A 50 13.39 6.53 -1.31
N THR A 51 14.24 7.34 -1.89
CA THR A 51 14.57 7.26 -3.32
C THR A 51 15.05 5.85 -3.70
N PHE A 52 16.04 5.31 -2.98
CA PHE A 52 16.59 3.99 -3.32
C PHE A 52 15.57 2.84 -3.18
N VAL A 53 14.75 2.84 -2.13
CA VAL A 53 13.74 1.78 -1.92
C VAL A 53 12.62 1.80 -2.94
N ASP A 54 12.44 2.92 -3.63
CA ASP A 54 11.44 3.10 -4.69
C ASP A 54 11.97 2.73 -6.08
N LEU A 55 13.29 2.64 -6.25
CA LEU A 55 13.87 2.24 -7.53
C LEU A 55 13.45 0.83 -7.92
N VAL A 56 13.35 0.61 -9.21
CA VAL A 56 13.04 -0.68 -9.80
C VAL A 56 14.32 -1.34 -10.27
N PRO A 57 14.64 -2.56 -9.80
CA PRO A 57 15.81 -3.28 -10.26
C PRO A 57 15.64 -3.74 -11.72
N ARG A 58 16.67 -3.57 -12.55
CA ARG A 58 16.71 -4.03 -13.96
C ARG A 58 16.87 -5.54 -14.10
N LYS A 59 17.43 -6.19 -13.07
CA LYS A 59 17.69 -7.63 -12.98
C LYS A 59 17.17 -8.19 -11.67
N ARG A 60 17.13 -9.52 -11.52
CA ARG A 60 16.84 -10.16 -10.24
C ARG A 60 17.87 -9.76 -9.18
N ALA A 61 17.44 -9.55 -7.95
CA ALA A 61 18.30 -9.12 -6.83
C ALA A 61 19.54 -10.03 -6.66
N THR A 62 19.36 -11.34 -6.79
CA THR A 62 20.47 -12.32 -6.71
C THR A 62 21.57 -12.05 -7.75
N ARG A 63 21.18 -11.69 -8.97
CA ARG A 63 22.13 -11.35 -10.04
C ARG A 63 22.83 -10.03 -9.76
N ILE A 64 22.10 -9.01 -9.33
CA ILE A 64 22.67 -7.71 -8.94
C ILE A 64 23.68 -7.90 -7.81
N LEU A 65 23.38 -8.72 -6.80
CA LEU A 65 24.31 -8.99 -5.70
C LEU A 65 25.57 -9.75 -6.13
N GLN A 66 25.46 -10.66 -7.10
CA GLN A 66 26.64 -11.32 -7.68
C GLN A 66 27.54 -10.31 -8.40
N GLU A 67 26.95 -9.48 -9.27
CA GLU A 67 27.67 -8.43 -10.00
C GLU A 67 28.28 -7.40 -9.04
N TYR A 68 27.58 -7.03 -7.98
CA TYR A 68 28.09 -6.14 -6.93
C TYR A 68 29.32 -6.70 -6.20
N ARG A 69 29.29 -7.98 -5.79
CA ARG A 69 30.43 -8.63 -5.12
C ARG A 69 31.66 -8.68 -6.00
N LEU A 70 31.51 -8.81 -7.31
CA LEU A 70 32.61 -8.79 -8.27
C LEU A 70 33.12 -7.36 -8.48
N ALA A 71 32.22 -6.41 -8.72
CA ALA A 71 32.56 -5.01 -8.97
C ALA A 71 33.35 -4.37 -7.81
N ARG A 72 33.00 -4.70 -6.55
CA ARG A 72 33.70 -4.17 -5.36
C ARG A 72 35.19 -4.56 -5.26
N ARG A 73 35.65 -5.51 -6.05
CA ARG A 73 37.07 -5.89 -6.07
C ARG A 73 37.91 -4.92 -6.90
N ASP A 74 37.26 -4.11 -7.73
CA ASP A 74 37.93 -3.08 -8.52
C ASP A 74 38.25 -1.86 -7.63
N PRO A 75 39.53 -1.41 -7.56
CA PRO A 75 39.91 -0.20 -6.82
C PRO A 75 39.17 1.06 -7.29
N ASN A 76 38.72 1.11 -8.55
CA ASN A 76 38.00 2.23 -9.15
C ASN A 76 36.49 2.06 -9.05
N PHE A 77 35.98 1.12 -8.26
CA PHE A 77 34.55 0.90 -8.09
C PHE A 77 33.82 2.12 -7.57
N ARG A 78 32.76 2.53 -8.26
CA ARG A 78 31.87 3.63 -7.88
C ARG A 78 30.47 3.15 -7.61
N LEU A 79 30.04 3.25 -6.35
CA LEU A 79 28.74 2.75 -5.89
C LEU A 79 27.57 3.47 -6.57
N ASP A 80 27.66 4.78 -6.77
CA ASP A 80 26.62 5.58 -7.43
C ASP A 80 26.40 5.19 -8.90
N GLU A 81 27.48 4.91 -9.63
CA GLU A 81 27.44 4.43 -11.02
C GLU A 81 26.86 3.02 -11.09
N PHE A 82 27.27 2.14 -10.16
CA PHE A 82 26.71 0.80 -10.07
C PHE A 82 25.19 0.83 -9.85
N VAL A 83 24.70 1.70 -8.96
CA VAL A 83 23.26 1.84 -8.69
C VAL A 83 22.53 2.36 -9.94
N LYS A 84 23.05 3.37 -10.62
CA LYS A 84 22.46 3.92 -11.87
C LYS A 84 22.37 2.85 -12.97
N LEU A 85 23.38 1.98 -13.06
CA LEU A 85 23.40 0.90 -14.05
C LEU A 85 22.34 -0.19 -13.77
N HIS A 86 22.11 -0.53 -12.48
CA HIS A 86 21.32 -1.69 -12.09
C HIS A 86 19.89 -1.37 -11.70
N PHE A 87 19.57 -0.10 -11.47
CA PHE A 87 18.26 0.36 -11.06
C PHE A 87 17.78 1.52 -11.95
N TYR A 88 16.48 1.74 -11.95
CA TYR A 88 15.89 2.89 -12.62
C TYR A 88 14.73 3.46 -11.81
N GLU A 89 14.48 4.76 -11.94
CA GLU A 89 13.31 5.39 -11.38
C GLU A 89 12.06 4.93 -12.14
N PHE A 90 11.07 4.48 -11.40
CA PHE A 90 9.74 4.33 -11.97
C PHE A 90 9.14 5.74 -12.11
N GLU A 91 9.00 6.19 -13.35
CA GLU A 91 8.46 7.53 -13.63
C GLU A 91 7.06 7.69 -13.01
N SER A 92 6.99 8.56 -12.01
CA SER A 92 5.71 9.08 -11.55
C SER A 92 5.29 10.19 -12.53
N PRO A 93 4.11 10.11 -13.14
CA PRO A 93 3.62 11.15 -14.05
C PRO A 93 3.57 12.56 -13.41
N ILE A 94 3.70 12.66 -12.08
CA ILE A 94 3.64 13.93 -11.33
C ILE A 94 4.87 14.83 -11.58
N LYS A 95 6.01 14.30 -12.00
CA LYS A 95 7.20 15.13 -12.27
C LYS A 95 6.98 16.20 -13.37
N LYS A 96 5.86 16.10 -14.11
CA LYS A 96 5.48 17.00 -15.20
C LYS A 96 4.24 17.87 -14.90
N VAL A 97 3.82 17.98 -13.64
CA VAL A 97 2.74 18.93 -13.30
C VAL A 97 3.32 20.34 -13.36
N SER A 98 3.28 20.94 -14.54
CA SER A 98 3.36 22.38 -14.68
C SER A 98 2.24 23.03 -13.87
N PHE A 99 2.53 24.18 -13.30
CA PHE A 99 1.57 24.95 -12.49
C PHE A 99 0.21 25.01 -13.20
N VAL A 100 -0.81 24.45 -12.59
CA VAL A 100 -2.17 24.50 -13.13
C VAL A 100 -2.75 25.83 -12.73
N GLN A 101 -2.81 26.76 -13.69
CA GLN A 101 -3.44 28.06 -13.49
C GLN A 101 -4.92 27.86 -13.18
N ALA A 102 -5.42 28.52 -12.17
CA ALA A 102 -6.81 28.43 -11.74
C ALA A 102 -7.26 29.76 -11.10
N ASP A 103 -8.51 30.13 -11.34
CA ASP A 103 -9.11 31.38 -10.88
C ASP A 103 -9.45 31.36 -9.38
N SER A 104 -9.46 30.16 -8.77
CA SER A 104 -9.74 29.97 -7.36
C SER A 104 -9.04 28.73 -6.80
N ALA A 105 -8.84 28.70 -5.47
CA ALA A 105 -8.30 27.52 -4.77
C ALA A 105 -9.13 26.27 -5.03
N ARG A 106 -10.46 26.40 -5.08
CA ARG A 106 -11.35 25.26 -5.38
C ARG A 106 -11.12 24.73 -6.80
N GLN A 107 -11.02 25.61 -7.79
CA GLN A 107 -10.73 25.23 -9.18
C GLN A 107 -9.38 24.54 -9.28
N HIS A 108 -8.38 25.07 -8.60
CA HIS A 108 -7.04 24.48 -8.53
C HIS A 108 -7.09 23.03 -8.01
N VAL A 109 -7.76 22.79 -6.87
CA VAL A 109 -7.93 21.45 -6.31
C VAL A 109 -8.64 20.51 -7.29
N THR A 110 -9.74 20.96 -7.90
CA THR A 110 -10.49 20.16 -8.87
C THR A 110 -9.63 19.76 -10.08
N ASN A 111 -8.80 20.67 -10.56
CA ASN A 111 -7.89 20.44 -11.68
C ASN A 111 -6.74 19.47 -11.33
N LEU A 112 -6.35 19.37 -10.05
CA LEU A 112 -5.30 18.46 -9.59
C LEU A 112 -5.76 16.99 -9.55
N TRP A 113 -7.05 16.68 -9.32
CA TRP A 113 -7.50 15.30 -9.18
C TRP A 113 -7.05 14.37 -10.31
N PRO A 114 -7.22 14.71 -11.61
CA PRO A 114 -6.78 13.83 -12.70
C PRO A 114 -5.28 13.56 -12.69
N LEU A 115 -4.48 14.54 -12.24
CA LEU A 115 -3.03 14.45 -12.18
C LEU A 115 -2.54 13.57 -11.02
N LEU A 116 -3.35 13.43 -9.96
CA LEU A 116 -3.05 12.65 -8.77
C LEU A 116 -3.57 11.20 -8.84
N ILE A 117 -4.35 10.83 -9.86
CA ILE A 117 -4.84 9.48 -10.04
C ILE A 117 -3.71 8.54 -10.48
N ARG A 118 -3.62 7.37 -9.86
CA ARG A 118 -2.66 6.31 -10.20
C ARG A 118 -3.37 5.00 -10.51
N ARG A 119 -2.75 4.23 -11.42
CA ARG A 119 -3.18 2.90 -11.85
C ARG A 119 -2.04 1.92 -11.65
N ALA A 120 -1.96 1.30 -10.48
CA ALA A 120 -0.90 0.34 -10.15
C ALA A 120 -1.40 -1.11 -10.35
N HIS A 121 -1.77 -1.48 -11.56
CA HIS A 121 -2.27 -2.84 -11.86
C HIS A 121 -1.18 -3.91 -11.91
N LYS A 122 0.10 -3.51 -11.95
CA LYS A 122 1.26 -4.41 -11.91
C LYS A 122 2.22 -3.96 -10.81
N SER A 123 2.71 -4.92 -10.03
CA SER A 123 3.77 -4.66 -9.04
C SER A 123 5.09 -4.36 -9.74
N LYS A 124 5.81 -3.34 -9.25
CA LYS A 124 7.14 -2.95 -9.76
C LYS A 124 8.05 -2.57 -8.60
N GLY A 125 9.25 -3.17 -8.54
CA GLY A 125 10.16 -2.94 -7.43
C GLY A 125 9.51 -3.27 -6.08
N SER A 126 9.41 -2.29 -5.21
CA SER A 126 8.70 -2.38 -3.93
C SER A 126 7.19 -2.05 -4.01
N LEU A 127 6.71 -1.46 -5.13
CA LEU A 127 5.31 -1.09 -5.29
C LEU A 127 4.41 -2.32 -5.46
N ILE A 128 3.37 -2.41 -4.64
CA ILE A 128 2.38 -3.48 -4.66
C ILE A 128 1.22 -3.06 -5.55
N ALA A 129 0.84 -3.93 -6.51
CA ALA A 129 -0.31 -3.71 -7.37
C ALA A 129 -1.62 -3.63 -6.56
N LEU A 130 -2.49 -2.71 -6.96
CA LEU A 130 -3.83 -2.56 -6.43
C LEU A 130 -4.87 -2.75 -7.55
N PRO A 131 -6.04 -3.36 -7.25
CA PRO A 131 -7.04 -3.69 -8.28
C PRO A 131 -7.80 -2.48 -8.83
N HIS A 132 -7.80 -1.34 -8.14
CA HIS A 132 -8.53 -0.14 -8.53
C HIS A 132 -7.63 1.10 -8.56
N ASP A 133 -8.05 2.08 -9.35
CA ASP A 133 -7.43 3.40 -9.38
C ASP A 133 -7.53 4.06 -8.00
N TYR A 134 -6.53 4.84 -7.66
CA TYR A 134 -6.45 5.57 -6.39
C TYR A 134 -5.81 6.94 -6.58
N VAL A 135 -6.06 7.83 -5.63
CA VAL A 135 -5.47 9.18 -5.59
C VAL A 135 -4.32 9.19 -4.60
N VAL A 136 -3.22 9.81 -4.99
CA VAL A 136 -2.02 9.94 -4.17
C VAL A 136 -1.94 11.31 -3.51
N PRO A 137 -1.16 11.45 -2.41
CA PRO A 137 -0.97 12.76 -1.76
C PRO A 137 -0.30 13.81 -2.66
N GLY A 138 0.55 13.35 -3.59
CA GLY A 138 1.28 14.23 -4.51
C GLY A 138 2.78 14.25 -4.29
N GLY A 139 3.50 15.08 -5.06
CA GLY A 139 4.95 15.16 -5.03
C GLY A 139 5.61 13.80 -5.31
N ARG A 140 6.52 13.39 -4.44
CA ARG A 140 7.25 12.11 -4.55
C ARG A 140 6.45 10.89 -4.07
N PHE A 141 5.23 11.08 -3.52
CA PHE A 141 4.41 10.01 -2.98
C PHE A 141 3.47 9.46 -4.06
N ALA A 142 3.78 8.27 -4.58
CA ALA A 142 3.06 7.62 -5.66
C ALA A 142 2.16 6.47 -5.15
N GLU A 143 2.01 6.34 -3.85
CA GLU A 143 1.31 5.26 -3.16
C GLU A 143 -0.06 5.72 -2.63
N GLN A 144 -0.96 4.74 -2.40
CA GLN A 144 -2.15 4.96 -1.60
C GLN A 144 -1.77 4.87 -0.12
N PHE A 145 -1.50 6.02 0.51
CA PHE A 145 -1.19 6.11 1.94
C PHE A 145 -2.47 5.99 2.78
N TYR A 146 -2.39 5.26 3.92
CA TYR A 146 -3.57 4.84 4.65
C TYR A 146 -4.36 6.01 5.23
N TRP A 147 -3.80 6.80 6.14
CA TRP A 147 -4.55 7.86 6.79
C TRP A 147 -4.78 9.06 5.87
N ASP A 148 -3.81 9.39 4.98
CA ASP A 148 -3.91 10.45 3.97
C ASP A 148 -5.14 10.25 3.09
N THR A 149 -5.45 8.98 2.75
CA THR A 149 -6.60 8.63 1.94
C THR A 149 -7.92 9.12 2.55
N TYR A 150 -8.06 9.14 3.89
CA TYR A 150 -9.29 9.65 4.50
C TYR A 150 -9.53 11.12 4.14
N PHE A 151 -8.52 11.97 4.26
CA PHE A 151 -8.61 13.39 3.95
C PHE A 151 -8.81 13.62 2.43
N ILE A 152 -8.12 12.83 1.60
CA ILE A 152 -8.35 12.81 0.14
C ILE A 152 -9.80 12.45 -0.17
N MET A 153 -10.37 11.45 0.49
CA MET A 153 -11.76 11.01 0.29
C MET A 153 -12.77 12.10 0.70
N LEU A 154 -12.48 12.90 1.74
CA LEU A 154 -13.32 14.06 2.10
C LEU A 154 -13.38 15.06 0.94
N GLY A 155 -12.25 15.42 0.36
CA GLY A 155 -12.18 16.31 -0.81
C GLY A 155 -12.89 15.71 -2.04
N LEU A 156 -12.67 14.44 -2.33
CA LEU A 156 -13.33 13.73 -3.43
C LEU A 156 -14.86 13.67 -3.25
N ALA A 157 -15.35 13.55 -2.00
CA ALA A 157 -16.79 13.54 -1.70
C ALA A 157 -17.42 14.90 -1.97
N VAL A 158 -16.75 16.00 -1.61
CA VAL A 158 -17.18 17.37 -1.92
C VAL A 158 -17.30 17.58 -3.44
N ASP A 159 -16.36 16.99 -4.22
CA ASP A 159 -16.36 17.08 -5.68
C ASP A 159 -17.18 15.95 -6.36
N GLY A 160 -17.96 15.18 -5.60
CA GLY A 160 -18.83 14.13 -6.12
C GLY A 160 -18.12 12.92 -6.77
N LYS A 161 -16.80 12.77 -6.55
CA LYS A 161 -15.98 11.74 -7.19
C LYS A 161 -16.08 10.36 -6.49
N TRP A 162 -17.29 9.93 -6.21
CA TRP A 162 -17.60 8.71 -5.43
C TRP A 162 -17.06 7.41 -6.03
N LYS A 163 -16.85 7.36 -7.35
CA LYS A 163 -16.27 6.17 -8.00
C LYS A 163 -14.82 5.93 -7.56
N LEU A 164 -14.04 7.00 -7.39
CA LEU A 164 -12.67 6.92 -6.88
C LEU A 164 -12.66 6.47 -5.41
N ILE A 165 -13.53 7.07 -4.57
CA ILE A 165 -13.68 6.68 -3.16
C ILE A 165 -13.99 5.18 -3.04
N ASP A 166 -14.95 4.67 -3.81
CA ASP A 166 -15.32 3.24 -3.83
C ASP A 166 -14.13 2.36 -4.26
N GLY A 167 -13.36 2.77 -5.27
CA GLY A 167 -12.15 2.08 -5.71
C GLY A 167 -11.08 2.02 -4.63
N MET A 168 -10.79 3.16 -3.99
CA MET A 168 -9.80 3.26 -2.90
C MET A 168 -10.20 2.41 -1.68
N MET A 169 -11.48 2.37 -1.34
CA MET A 169 -12.00 1.49 -0.28
C MET A 169 -11.85 0.01 -0.63
N LYS A 170 -12.13 -0.39 -1.87
CA LYS A 170 -11.93 -1.76 -2.34
C LYS A 170 -10.45 -2.17 -2.31
N ASN A 171 -9.53 -1.23 -2.56
CA ASN A 171 -8.11 -1.46 -2.42
C ASN A 171 -7.75 -1.80 -0.96
N TYR A 172 -8.32 -1.11 0.05
CA TYR A 172 -8.10 -1.47 1.45
C TYR A 172 -8.68 -2.83 1.83
N VAL A 173 -9.89 -3.15 1.35
CA VAL A 173 -10.45 -4.50 1.53
C VAL A 173 -9.52 -5.56 0.93
N TYR A 174 -9.00 -5.31 -0.27
CA TYR A 174 -8.01 -6.19 -0.91
C TYR A 174 -6.74 -6.34 -0.05
N MET A 175 -6.20 -5.24 0.49
CA MET A 175 -5.02 -5.30 1.35
C MET A 175 -5.29 -6.06 2.66
N ILE A 176 -6.44 -5.85 3.31
CA ILE A 176 -6.85 -6.60 4.50
C ILE A 176 -6.96 -8.10 4.18
N GLN A 177 -7.61 -8.47 3.08
CA GLN A 177 -7.74 -9.87 2.68
C GLN A 177 -6.40 -10.53 2.38
N ARG A 178 -5.45 -9.77 1.86
CA ARG A 178 -4.16 -10.28 1.42
C ARG A 178 -3.10 -10.29 2.51
N PHE A 179 -3.10 -9.31 3.40
CA PHE A 179 -2.07 -9.11 4.43
C PHE A 179 -2.58 -9.29 5.85
N GLY A 180 -3.90 -9.27 6.06
CA GLY A 180 -4.52 -9.30 7.37
C GLY A 180 -4.65 -7.91 8.04
N PHE A 181 -4.15 -6.85 7.39
CA PHE A 181 -4.20 -5.47 7.89
C PHE A 181 -4.05 -4.47 6.74
N ILE A 182 -4.21 -3.17 7.03
CA ILE A 182 -3.91 -2.08 6.10
C ILE A 182 -2.49 -1.58 6.39
N PRO A 183 -1.51 -1.77 5.49
CA PRO A 183 -0.17 -1.22 5.66
C PRO A 183 -0.18 0.30 5.52
N THR A 184 0.90 0.97 5.95
CA THR A 184 1.09 2.42 5.81
C THR A 184 0.80 2.91 4.38
N ALA A 185 1.25 2.15 3.37
CA ALA A 185 0.93 2.34 1.96
C ALA A 185 1.21 1.04 1.18
N ASN A 186 0.87 1.00 -0.11
CA ASN A 186 1.05 -0.19 -0.95
C ASN A 186 2.51 -0.38 -1.42
N ARG A 187 3.44 -0.50 -0.46
CA ARG A 187 4.86 -0.86 -0.68
C ARG A 187 5.27 -2.03 0.20
N THR A 188 6.20 -2.87 -0.28
CA THR A 188 6.66 -4.04 0.48
C THR A 188 7.31 -3.65 1.80
N TYR A 189 8.08 -2.57 1.85
CA TYR A 189 8.74 -2.08 3.06
C TYR A 189 7.78 -1.44 4.09
N PHE A 190 6.50 -1.32 3.77
CA PHE A 190 5.45 -0.90 4.70
C PHE A 190 4.61 -2.06 5.25
N LEU A 191 4.91 -3.32 4.87
CA LEU A 191 4.15 -4.48 5.35
C LEU A 191 4.42 -4.84 6.82
N SER A 192 5.37 -4.17 7.48
CA SER A 192 5.67 -4.33 8.91
C SER A 192 4.91 -3.36 9.81
N ARG A 193 4.21 -2.35 9.26
CA ARG A 193 3.60 -1.26 10.02
C ARG A 193 2.36 -0.69 9.35
N SER A 194 1.54 0.00 10.17
CA SER A 194 0.33 0.72 9.74
C SER A 194 0.37 2.16 10.23
N GLN A 195 -0.59 2.95 9.80
CA GLN A 195 -0.87 4.31 10.26
C GLN A 195 -2.11 4.35 11.17
N PRO A 196 -2.45 5.52 11.78
CA PRO A 196 -3.67 5.67 12.58
C PRO A 196 -4.93 5.14 11.90
N PRO A 197 -5.86 4.49 12.63
CA PRO A 197 -6.92 3.65 12.05
C PRO A 197 -8.14 4.44 11.57
N PHE A 198 -8.04 5.11 10.43
CA PHE A 198 -9.14 5.87 9.81
C PHE A 198 -10.14 5.03 9.02
N PHE A 199 -9.97 3.70 8.94
CA PHE A 199 -10.83 2.85 8.10
C PHE A 199 -12.32 2.92 8.47
N ALA A 200 -12.67 2.97 9.76
CA ALA A 200 -14.06 3.12 10.20
C ALA A 200 -14.66 4.47 9.76
N ALA A 201 -13.89 5.55 9.82
CA ALA A 201 -14.31 6.87 9.34
C ALA A 201 -14.52 6.87 7.81
N MET A 202 -13.65 6.19 7.06
CA MET A 202 -13.80 6.02 5.62
C MET A 202 -15.06 5.22 5.26
N VAL A 203 -15.38 4.15 6.00
CA VAL A 203 -16.63 3.38 5.83
C VAL A 203 -17.84 4.25 6.09
N LYS A 204 -17.83 5.06 7.17
CA LYS A 204 -18.90 6.01 7.51
C LYS A 204 -19.08 7.05 6.40
N LEU A 205 -18.00 7.60 5.87
CA LEU A 205 -18.03 8.52 4.73
C LEU A 205 -18.65 7.85 3.49
N LEU A 206 -18.23 6.62 3.14
CA LEU A 206 -18.80 5.89 2.01
C LEU A 206 -20.29 5.60 2.21
N ALA A 207 -20.73 5.33 3.44
CA ALA A 207 -22.14 5.11 3.77
C ALA A 207 -22.99 6.38 3.62
N SER A 208 -22.41 7.58 3.76
CA SER A 208 -23.09 8.86 3.58
C SER A 208 -23.29 9.25 2.11
N LYS A 209 -22.77 8.48 1.16
CA LYS A 209 -22.97 8.73 -0.27
C LYS A 209 -24.47 8.84 -0.59
N PRO A 210 -24.93 9.84 -1.35
CA PRO A 210 -26.30 9.94 -1.79
C PRO A 210 -26.76 8.71 -2.59
N GLY A 211 -27.88 8.10 -2.19
CA GLY A 211 -28.52 6.97 -2.89
C GLY A 211 -28.41 5.61 -2.17
N ARG A 212 -29.49 4.80 -2.24
CA ARG A 212 -29.67 3.51 -1.52
C ARG A 212 -28.59 2.45 -1.81
N ARG A 213 -27.89 2.55 -2.93
CA ARG A 213 -26.86 1.58 -3.35
C ARG A 213 -25.58 1.69 -2.49
N ALA A 214 -25.29 2.86 -1.96
CA ALA A 214 -24.10 3.12 -1.16
C ALA A 214 -24.15 2.46 0.22
N GLN A 215 -25.33 2.46 0.86
CA GLN A 215 -25.53 1.80 2.16
C GLN A 215 -25.29 0.29 2.07
N LYS A 216 -25.68 -0.36 0.94
CA LYS A 216 -25.42 -1.79 0.70
C LYS A 216 -23.92 -2.09 0.50
N VAL A 217 -23.17 -1.19 -0.17
CA VAL A 217 -21.73 -1.35 -0.39
C VAL A 217 -20.97 -1.16 0.93
N ALA A 218 -21.31 -0.14 1.72
CA ALA A 218 -20.71 0.10 3.03
C ALA A 218 -20.94 -1.09 3.99
N ALA A 219 -22.17 -1.63 4.05
CA ALA A 219 -22.49 -2.82 4.83
C ALA A 219 -21.71 -4.07 4.39
N LYS A 220 -21.43 -4.21 3.09
CA LYS A 220 -20.63 -5.32 2.55
C LYS A 220 -19.15 -5.20 2.90
N ILE A 221 -18.62 -3.98 2.95
CA ILE A 221 -17.23 -3.69 3.31
C ILE A 221 -17.02 -3.83 4.82
N SER A 222 -17.99 -3.45 5.65
CA SER A 222 -17.92 -3.53 7.11
C SER A 222 -18.12 -4.95 7.65
N LYS A 223 -18.63 -5.91 6.84
CA LYS A 223 -18.67 -7.32 7.24
C LYS A 223 -17.24 -7.87 7.33
N PRO A 224 -16.84 -8.46 8.48
CA PRO A 224 -15.54 -9.10 8.60
C PRO A 224 -15.42 -10.18 7.51
N PRO A 225 -14.26 -10.31 6.86
CA PRO A 225 -13.98 -11.47 6.02
C PRO A 225 -14.18 -12.71 6.87
N GLY A 226 -14.96 -13.68 6.38
CA GLY A 226 -15.17 -14.94 7.05
C GLY A 226 -13.83 -15.47 7.54
N THR A 227 -13.78 -15.92 8.78
CA THR A 227 -12.62 -16.33 9.57
C THR A 227 -11.54 -17.01 8.70
N VAL A 228 -10.55 -16.26 8.30
CA VAL A 228 -9.29 -16.80 7.80
C VAL A 228 -8.46 -17.09 9.04
N ALA A 229 -8.01 -18.35 9.19
CA ALA A 229 -7.14 -18.76 10.27
C ALA A 229 -5.97 -17.76 10.41
N PRO A 230 -5.60 -17.35 11.64
CA PRO A 230 -4.56 -16.36 11.85
C PRO A 230 -3.24 -16.87 11.26
N PRO A 231 -2.47 -16.01 10.57
CA PRO A 231 -1.13 -16.37 10.15
C PRO A 231 -0.32 -16.70 11.41
N THR A 232 0.41 -17.81 11.36
CA THR A 232 1.35 -18.27 12.38
C THR A 232 2.17 -17.09 12.91
N ARG A 233 2.18 -16.96 14.22
CA ARG A 233 2.83 -15.93 15.04
C ARG A 233 4.23 -15.57 14.50
N LEU A 234 4.38 -14.38 13.92
CA LEU A 234 5.69 -13.80 13.70
C LEU A 234 6.26 -13.41 15.07
N ARG A 235 7.34 -14.07 15.49
CA ARG A 235 8.15 -13.63 16.63
C ARG A 235 8.73 -12.25 16.29
N SER A 236 8.25 -11.23 16.98
CA SER A 236 8.87 -9.92 16.97
C SER A 236 10.07 -9.95 17.91
N THR A 237 11.27 -10.03 17.34
CA THR A 237 12.48 -9.62 18.01
C THR A 237 12.96 -8.33 17.35
N SER A 238 12.52 -7.20 17.82
CA SER A 238 13.18 -5.93 17.62
C SER A 238 13.10 -5.15 18.91
N THR A 239 14.21 -5.16 19.65
CA THR A 239 14.49 -4.25 20.73
C THR A 239 14.65 -2.85 20.18
N CYS A 240 13.63 -2.02 20.33
CA CYS A 240 13.78 -0.57 20.31
C CYS A 240 14.00 -0.09 21.73
N GLY A 241 14.95 0.84 21.89
CA GLY A 241 15.37 1.40 23.16
C GLY A 241 14.26 2.03 24.01
N PRO A 242 14.54 2.40 25.26
CA PRO A 242 13.55 2.71 26.27
C PRO A 242 12.84 4.04 25.97
N GLY A 243 11.54 4.00 25.72
CA GLY A 243 10.74 5.22 25.73
C GLY A 243 9.39 5.22 25.01
N LEU A 244 9.10 4.30 24.10
CA LEU A 244 7.79 4.29 23.45
C LEU A 244 7.23 2.87 23.41
N ARG A 245 6.30 2.56 24.32
CA ARG A 245 5.45 1.36 24.17
C ARG A 245 4.46 1.61 23.03
N VAL A 246 4.82 1.22 21.83
CA VAL A 246 3.83 1.01 20.79
C VAL A 246 3.10 -0.28 21.12
N VAL A 247 1.88 -0.16 21.64
CA VAL A 247 1.00 -1.32 21.82
C VAL A 247 0.72 -1.87 20.43
N GLY A 248 1.35 -2.98 20.09
CA GLY A 248 1.05 -3.74 18.90
C GLY A 248 -0.37 -4.26 18.99
N ILE A 249 -1.29 -3.64 18.27
CA ILE A 249 -2.66 -4.11 18.15
C ILE A 249 -2.62 -5.40 17.34
N SER A 250 -2.65 -6.52 18.04
CA SER A 250 -2.92 -7.85 17.44
C SER A 250 -4.32 -7.80 16.82
N ALA A 251 -4.37 -7.86 15.50
CA ALA A 251 -5.61 -7.80 14.74
C ALA A 251 -6.48 -9.04 14.99
N ARG A 252 -7.32 -8.99 16.01
CA ARG A 252 -8.63 -9.64 15.96
C ARG A 252 -9.55 -8.63 15.27
N ALA A 253 -9.70 -8.75 13.96
CA ALA A 253 -10.41 -7.82 13.10
C ALA A 253 -11.90 -7.58 13.47
N GLY A 254 -12.46 -8.32 14.43
CA GLY A 254 -13.80 -8.13 14.95
C GLY A 254 -13.89 -7.19 16.17
N LEU A 255 -12.79 -7.00 16.93
CA LEU A 255 -12.84 -6.27 18.20
C LEU A 255 -12.55 -4.76 18.03
N VAL A 256 -11.74 -4.39 17.03
CA VAL A 256 -11.36 -2.99 16.80
C VAL A 256 -12.53 -2.14 16.31
N ILE A 257 -13.45 -2.72 15.53
CA ILE A 257 -14.64 -2.00 15.04
C ILE A 257 -15.62 -1.72 16.18
N HIS A 258 -15.73 -2.61 17.17
CA HIS A 258 -16.67 -2.43 18.30
C HIS A 258 -16.20 -1.41 19.34
N THR A 259 -14.89 -1.30 19.57
CA THR A 259 -14.35 -0.38 20.59
C THR A 259 -14.38 1.08 20.11
N THR A 260 -14.13 1.32 18.82
CA THR A 260 -14.16 2.68 18.25
C THR A 260 -15.58 3.25 18.13
N LEU A 261 -16.62 2.39 18.01
CA LEU A 261 -18.01 2.82 17.94
C LEU A 261 -18.62 3.16 19.31
N ARG A 262 -17.97 2.80 20.44
CA ARG A 262 -18.42 3.17 21.79
C ARG A 262 -17.83 4.47 22.33
N GLN A 263 -16.83 5.05 21.65
CA GLN A 263 -16.17 6.30 22.08
C GLN A 263 -16.48 7.50 21.16
N LEU A 264 -17.36 7.34 20.18
CA LEU A 264 -17.98 8.41 19.40
C LEU A 264 -19.51 8.37 19.57
#